data_4e2bd8b3fb8b145a5d2346c45cf3fecf
#
_entry.id   4e2bd8b3fb8b145a5d2346c45cf3fecf
#
_cell.length_a   1.000
_cell.length_b   1.000
_cell.length_c   1.000
_cell.angle_alpha   90.00
_cell.angle_beta   90.00
_cell.angle_gamma   90.00
#
_symmetry.space_group_name_H-M   'P 1'
#
loop_
_entity.id
_entity.type
_entity.pdbx_description
1 polymer ?
#
loop_
_entity_poly.entity_id
_entity_poly.type
_entity_poly.pdbx_seq_one_letter_code
_entity_poly.pdbx_strand_id
1 'polypeptide(L)'
;VFETWCLDVLWMLEVGAWSFFLCDNLTAMNFSILQFPASNCDQDAVHAVRLLGHSARLVWHKDAALGDTDCVIVPGGFSYGDYLRCGAIARFSPVMQAVKQFADNGGLVLGICNGFQVLTEAGLLPGALIRNRDLQFHCENIFLKTATNDTPFTRQIPAGKILRVPIAHGEGCYFADEKTLTTLKDNNQILWQYCDATGNLTDTANPNGALQNIAGICNEQRNVAGLMPHPERACESLLGSDDGKWIFESIFAALKNKSVAPAA
;
A
#
# COMPACT_ATOMS: atom_id res chain seq x y z
N VAL A 1 -28.21 53.21 7.04
CA VAL A 1 -27.60 52.17 7.92
C VAL A 1 -27.97 50.75 7.44
N PHE A 2 -28.93 50.60 6.49
CA PHE A 2 -29.36 49.29 5.97
C PHE A 2 -28.73 48.88 4.64
N GLU A 3 -28.00 49.75 3.94
CA GLU A 3 -27.45 49.47 2.62
C GLU A 3 -26.02 48.83 2.64
N THR A 4 -25.29 48.94 3.72
CA THR A 4 -23.95 48.37 3.84
C THR A 4 -23.90 46.91 4.16
N TRP A 5 -24.94 46.33 4.75
CA TRP A 5 -25.00 44.92 5.12
C TRP A 5 -25.33 43.96 3.93
N CYS A 6 -25.99 44.49 2.90
CA CYS A 6 -26.32 43.65 1.72
C CYS A 6 -25.10 43.40 0.82
N LEU A 7 -24.13 44.30 0.76
CA LEU A 7 -22.93 44.16 -0.06
C LEU A 7 -21.94 43.18 0.51
N ASP A 8 -21.79 43.10 1.84
CA ASP A 8 -20.91 42.15 2.48
C ASP A 8 -21.40 40.70 2.42
N VAL A 9 -22.72 40.49 2.45
CA VAL A 9 -23.33 39.14 2.30
C VAL A 9 -23.23 38.66 0.86
N LEU A 10 -23.36 39.55 -0.13
CA LEU A 10 -23.19 39.21 -1.54
C LEU A 10 -21.72 38.87 -1.85
N TRP A 11 -20.76 39.59 -1.25
CA TRP A 11 -19.34 39.32 -1.41
C TRP A 11 -18.91 37.98 -0.77
N MET A 12 -19.47 37.63 0.40
CA MET A 12 -19.24 36.32 1.01
C MET A 12 -19.87 35.17 0.22
N LEU A 13 -21.00 35.38 -0.43
CA LEU A 13 -21.64 34.38 -1.29
C LEU A 13 -20.89 34.17 -2.62
N GLU A 14 -20.32 35.21 -3.22
CA GLU A 14 -19.51 35.10 -4.43
C GLU A 14 -18.16 34.40 -4.16
N VAL A 15 -17.46 34.71 -3.06
CA VAL A 15 -16.21 34.06 -2.71
C VAL A 15 -16.44 32.58 -2.32
N GLY A 16 -17.58 32.26 -1.69
CA GLY A 16 -17.97 30.88 -1.38
C GLY A 16 -18.30 30.06 -2.63
N ALA A 17 -18.94 30.67 -3.65
CA ALA A 17 -19.31 29.98 -4.89
C ALA A 17 -18.08 29.65 -5.76
N TRP A 18 -17.04 30.49 -5.76
CA TRP A 18 -15.82 30.23 -6.52
C TRP A 18 -14.95 29.12 -5.93
N SER A 19 -15.04 28.87 -4.63
CA SER A 19 -14.34 27.75 -3.97
C SER A 19 -14.95 26.38 -4.31
N PHE A 20 -16.21 26.35 -4.72
CA PHE A 20 -16.91 25.10 -5.12
C PHE A 20 -16.66 24.69 -6.59
N PHE A 21 -16.19 25.60 -7.44
CA PHE A 21 -15.96 25.34 -8.88
C PHE A 21 -14.55 24.89 -9.24
N LEU A 22 -13.61 24.85 -8.26
CA LEU A 22 -12.25 24.33 -8.44
C LEU A 22 -12.05 22.95 -7.79
N CYS A 23 -13.13 22.26 -7.44
CA CYS A 23 -13.03 20.83 -7.21
C CYS A 23 -12.91 20.19 -8.61
N ASP A 24 -11.66 19.96 -9.05
CA ASP A 24 -11.39 19.07 -10.16
C ASP A 24 -12.33 17.86 -10.03
N ASN A 25 -13.05 17.50 -11.09
CA ASN A 25 -13.79 16.25 -11.22
C ASN A 25 -12.79 15.07 -11.15
N LEU A 26 -12.25 14.85 -9.97
CA LEU A 26 -11.53 13.65 -9.63
C LEU A 26 -12.57 12.54 -9.60
N THR A 27 -12.71 11.80 -10.70
CA THR A 27 -13.48 10.56 -10.69
C THR A 27 -12.91 9.70 -9.57
N ALA A 28 -13.72 9.44 -8.54
CA ALA A 28 -13.32 8.63 -7.41
C ALA A 28 -12.95 7.23 -7.94
N MET A 29 -11.77 6.75 -7.59
CA MET A 29 -11.30 5.41 -7.93
C MET A 29 -11.88 4.39 -6.96
N ASN A 30 -12.12 3.17 -7.43
CA ASN A 30 -12.71 2.08 -6.67
C ASN A 30 -11.63 1.11 -6.17
N PHE A 31 -11.51 0.98 -4.86
CA PHE A 31 -10.58 0.06 -4.22
C PHE A 31 -11.31 -1.14 -3.64
N SER A 32 -10.87 -2.35 -3.97
CA SER A 32 -11.32 -3.58 -3.32
C SER A 32 -10.31 -3.99 -2.25
N ILE A 33 -10.74 -3.93 -0.99
CA ILE A 33 -9.95 -4.34 0.17
C ILE A 33 -10.38 -5.75 0.53
N LEU A 34 -9.45 -6.72 0.46
CA LEU A 34 -9.78 -8.10 0.77
C LEU A 34 -10.01 -8.28 2.27
N GLN A 35 -10.96 -9.14 2.61
CA GLN A 35 -11.24 -9.50 3.99
C GLN A 35 -11.15 -11.01 4.17
N PHE A 36 -10.21 -11.45 4.99
CA PHE A 36 -10.07 -12.84 5.41
C PHE A 36 -10.54 -13.02 6.85
N PRO A 37 -10.88 -14.25 7.28
CA PRO A 37 -11.05 -14.52 8.70
C PRO A 37 -9.82 -14.06 9.50
N ALA A 38 -10.03 -13.28 10.56
CA ALA A 38 -9.00 -12.66 11.39
C ALA A 38 -8.11 -11.58 10.72
N SER A 39 -8.47 -11.04 9.55
CA SER A 39 -7.95 -9.75 9.11
C SER A 39 -8.40 -8.66 10.09
N ASN A 40 -7.50 -7.77 10.48
CA ASN A 40 -7.81 -6.67 11.40
C ASN A 40 -7.33 -5.29 10.93
N CYS A 41 -6.57 -5.23 9.83
CA CYS A 41 -6.13 -3.98 9.20
C CYS A 41 -6.93 -3.65 7.93
N ASP A 42 -7.97 -4.41 7.64
CA ASP A 42 -8.87 -4.17 6.50
C ASP A 42 -9.63 -2.85 6.65
N GLN A 43 -10.12 -2.53 7.86
CA GLN A 43 -10.78 -1.26 8.14
C GLN A 43 -9.81 -0.08 8.11
N ASP A 44 -8.56 -0.24 8.53
CA ASP A 44 -7.52 0.78 8.43
C ASP A 44 -7.27 1.13 6.95
N ALA A 45 -7.18 0.12 6.08
CA ALA A 45 -7.02 0.32 4.64
C ALA A 45 -8.25 1.01 4.00
N VAL A 46 -9.47 0.64 4.40
CA VAL A 46 -10.71 1.32 3.97
C VAL A 46 -10.70 2.78 4.41
N HIS A 47 -10.32 3.05 5.68
CA HIS A 47 -10.22 4.40 6.22
C HIS A 47 -9.21 5.25 5.42
N ALA A 48 -7.99 4.74 5.21
CA ALA A 48 -6.94 5.46 4.49
C ALA A 48 -7.38 5.84 3.06
N VAL A 49 -7.96 4.91 2.30
CA VAL A 49 -8.43 5.18 0.94
C VAL A 49 -9.53 6.24 0.92
N ARG A 50 -10.50 6.16 1.87
CA ARG A 50 -11.60 7.13 1.98
C ARG A 50 -11.13 8.49 2.45
N LEU A 51 -10.20 8.54 3.39
CA LEU A 51 -9.57 9.78 3.87
C LEU A 51 -8.91 10.55 2.72
N LEU A 52 -8.31 9.81 1.77
CA LEU A 52 -7.66 10.36 0.59
C LEU A 52 -8.63 10.63 -0.59
N GLY A 53 -9.95 10.55 -0.37
CA GLY A 53 -10.98 10.99 -1.31
C GLY A 53 -11.43 9.95 -2.33
N HIS A 54 -11.14 8.67 -2.11
CA HIS A 54 -11.49 7.58 -3.02
C HIS A 54 -12.47 6.58 -2.40
N SER A 55 -13.08 5.72 -3.24
CA SER A 55 -14.04 4.70 -2.82
C SER A 55 -13.31 3.43 -2.39
N ALA A 56 -13.70 2.86 -1.25
CA ALA A 56 -13.21 1.58 -0.78
C ALA A 56 -14.35 0.68 -0.32
N ARG A 57 -14.29 -0.59 -0.69
CA ARG A 57 -15.22 -1.62 -0.25
C ARG A 57 -14.48 -2.87 0.20
N LEU A 58 -15.07 -3.58 1.14
CA LEU A 58 -14.59 -4.90 1.55
C LEU A 58 -15.06 -5.96 0.56
N VAL A 59 -14.17 -6.89 0.25
CA VAL A 59 -14.45 -8.08 -0.56
C VAL A 59 -14.12 -9.31 0.27
N TRP A 60 -15.14 -10.13 0.55
CA TRP A 60 -14.98 -11.30 1.39
C TRP A 60 -14.18 -12.40 0.70
N HIS A 61 -13.34 -13.09 1.44
CA HIS A 61 -12.41 -14.10 0.88
C HIS A 61 -13.09 -15.24 0.09
N LYS A 62 -14.39 -15.48 0.30
CA LYS A 62 -15.17 -16.47 -0.45
C LYS A 62 -15.77 -15.94 -1.74
N ASP A 63 -15.74 -14.63 -1.97
CA ASP A 63 -16.25 -14.04 -3.20
C ASP A 63 -15.34 -14.47 -4.37
N ALA A 64 -15.97 -14.83 -5.49
CA ALA A 64 -15.27 -15.27 -6.69
C ALA A 64 -14.94 -14.10 -7.65
N ALA A 65 -15.37 -12.88 -7.33
CA ALA A 65 -15.20 -11.71 -8.16
C ALA A 65 -14.84 -10.47 -7.34
N LEU A 66 -14.01 -9.60 -7.92
CA LEU A 66 -13.60 -8.33 -7.32
C LEU A 66 -14.61 -7.20 -7.60
N GLY A 67 -15.55 -7.39 -8.56
CA GLY A 67 -16.45 -6.37 -9.07
C GLY A 67 -15.71 -5.22 -9.76
N ASP A 68 -16.34 -4.05 -9.82
CA ASP A 68 -15.73 -2.84 -10.39
C ASP A 68 -14.60 -2.34 -9.47
N THR A 69 -13.35 -2.47 -9.95
CA THR A 69 -12.14 -2.29 -9.14
C THR A 69 -11.01 -1.74 -9.97
N ASP A 70 -10.43 -0.62 -9.55
CA ASP A 70 -9.24 -0.02 -10.14
C ASP A 70 -7.96 -0.54 -9.48
N CYS A 71 -8.02 -0.85 -8.17
CA CYS A 71 -6.89 -1.38 -7.41
C CYS A 71 -7.38 -2.35 -6.32
N VAL A 72 -6.60 -3.39 -6.06
CA VAL A 72 -6.83 -4.34 -4.98
C VAL A 72 -5.82 -4.10 -3.86
N ILE A 73 -6.30 -4.07 -2.62
CA ILE A 73 -5.44 -4.09 -1.43
C ILE A 73 -5.68 -5.42 -0.68
N VAL A 74 -4.60 -6.16 -0.50
CA VAL A 74 -4.55 -7.31 0.40
C VAL A 74 -4.04 -6.79 1.74
N PRO A 75 -4.91 -6.64 2.76
CA PRO A 75 -4.57 -5.92 3.98
C PRO A 75 -3.72 -6.75 4.94
N GLY A 76 -3.23 -6.07 5.98
CA GLY A 76 -2.59 -6.70 7.11
C GLY A 76 -3.55 -7.42 8.04
N GLY A 77 -2.99 -8.07 9.04
CA GLY A 77 -3.70 -8.83 10.06
C GLY A 77 -3.12 -10.22 10.25
N PHE A 78 -3.96 -11.15 10.66
CA PHE A 78 -3.59 -12.54 10.95
C PHE A 78 -4.54 -13.48 10.21
N SER A 79 -4.51 -13.45 8.86
CA SER A 79 -5.44 -14.22 8.04
C SER A 79 -5.47 -15.69 8.43
N TYR A 80 -6.66 -16.20 8.77
CA TYR A 80 -6.90 -17.53 9.32
C TYR A 80 -6.11 -17.84 10.61
N GLY A 81 -5.75 -16.81 11.40
CA GLY A 81 -4.99 -16.96 12.64
C GLY A 81 -3.55 -17.41 12.43
N ASP A 82 -2.98 -17.17 11.24
CA ASP A 82 -1.63 -17.57 10.83
C ASP A 82 -1.33 -19.07 11.00
N TYR A 83 -2.36 -19.92 10.93
CA TYR A 83 -2.19 -21.36 10.98
C TYR A 83 -1.24 -21.84 9.88
N LEU A 84 -0.35 -22.77 10.22
CA LEU A 84 0.78 -23.26 9.44
C LEU A 84 1.90 -22.24 9.32
N ARG A 85 1.65 -21.10 8.69
CA ARG A 85 2.44 -19.87 8.63
C ARG A 85 1.59 -18.75 8.03
N CYS A 86 2.03 -17.52 8.21
CA CYS A 86 1.31 -16.34 7.76
C CYS A 86 1.02 -16.39 6.25
N GLY A 87 -0.24 -16.17 5.88
CA GLY A 87 -0.69 -16.16 4.48
C GLY A 87 -0.90 -17.53 3.82
N ALA A 88 -0.41 -18.63 4.42
CA ALA A 88 -0.40 -19.95 3.77
C ALA A 88 -1.79 -20.51 3.45
N ILE A 89 -2.79 -20.24 4.27
CA ILE A 89 -4.17 -20.69 4.02
C ILE A 89 -4.89 -19.68 3.12
N ALA A 90 -4.68 -18.38 3.33
CA ALA A 90 -5.35 -17.32 2.60
C ALA A 90 -5.15 -17.42 1.08
N ARG A 91 -3.97 -17.87 0.61
CA ARG A 91 -3.67 -18.07 -0.82
C ARG A 91 -4.66 -18.97 -1.56
N PHE A 92 -5.33 -19.87 -0.84
CA PHE A 92 -6.31 -20.81 -1.43
C PHE A 92 -7.74 -20.26 -1.43
N SER A 93 -7.97 -19.08 -0.89
CA SER A 93 -9.30 -18.46 -0.88
C SER A 93 -9.77 -18.18 -2.31
N PRO A 94 -11.07 -18.36 -2.62
CA PRO A 94 -11.63 -18.10 -3.95
C PRO A 94 -11.28 -16.72 -4.51
N VAL A 95 -11.32 -15.68 -3.69
CA VAL A 95 -10.97 -14.30 -4.09
C VAL A 95 -9.54 -14.18 -4.65
N MET A 96 -8.58 -15.01 -4.18
CA MET A 96 -7.19 -14.95 -4.66
C MET A 96 -7.04 -15.41 -6.12
N GLN A 97 -7.95 -16.21 -6.64
CA GLN A 97 -7.99 -16.52 -8.07
C GLN A 97 -8.40 -15.29 -8.89
N ALA A 98 -9.40 -14.54 -8.42
CA ALA A 98 -9.80 -13.28 -9.04
C ALA A 98 -8.68 -12.22 -8.97
N VAL A 99 -7.96 -12.14 -7.83
CA VAL A 99 -6.78 -11.27 -7.67
C VAL A 99 -5.70 -11.62 -8.68
N LYS A 100 -5.40 -12.91 -8.85
CA LYS A 100 -4.40 -13.37 -9.83
C LYS A 100 -4.79 -12.98 -11.25
N GLN A 101 -6.04 -13.25 -11.66
CA GLN A 101 -6.54 -12.83 -12.98
C GLN A 101 -6.49 -11.31 -13.17
N PHE A 102 -6.85 -10.55 -12.13
CA PHE A 102 -6.77 -9.08 -12.14
C PHE A 102 -5.33 -8.59 -12.33
N ALA A 103 -4.38 -9.18 -11.62
CA ALA A 103 -2.95 -8.88 -11.74
C ALA A 103 -2.40 -9.27 -13.12
N ASP A 104 -2.73 -10.48 -13.62
CA ASP A 104 -2.31 -10.95 -14.94
C ASP A 104 -2.80 -10.03 -16.07
N ASN A 105 -3.94 -9.35 -15.87
CA ASN A 105 -4.48 -8.34 -16.77
C ASN A 105 -3.91 -6.92 -16.52
N GLY A 106 -2.86 -6.78 -15.73
CA GLY A 106 -2.18 -5.51 -15.44
C GLY A 106 -2.88 -4.65 -14.39
N GLY A 107 -3.83 -5.19 -13.63
CA GLY A 107 -4.44 -4.53 -12.48
C GLY A 107 -3.45 -4.29 -11.35
N LEU A 108 -3.60 -3.19 -10.61
CA LEU A 108 -2.70 -2.84 -9.50
C LEU A 108 -3.11 -3.59 -8.23
N VAL A 109 -2.15 -4.26 -7.59
CA VAL A 109 -2.34 -4.99 -6.34
C VAL A 109 -1.29 -4.57 -5.33
N LEU A 110 -1.73 -4.15 -4.13
CA LEU A 110 -0.86 -3.83 -3.00
C LEU A 110 -1.11 -4.79 -1.85
N GLY A 111 -0.08 -5.50 -1.40
CA GLY A 111 -0.09 -6.31 -0.18
C GLY A 111 0.57 -5.59 0.98
N ILE A 112 -0.12 -5.45 2.11
CA ILE A 112 0.37 -4.78 3.30
C ILE A 112 0.55 -5.82 4.42
N CYS A 113 1.74 -5.92 5.01
CA CYS A 113 2.07 -6.82 6.11
C CYS A 113 1.62 -8.27 5.82
N ASN A 114 0.58 -8.79 6.45
CA ASN A 114 0.03 -10.11 6.14
C ASN A 114 -0.39 -10.24 4.66
N GLY A 115 -0.83 -9.17 4.02
CA GLY A 115 -1.12 -9.15 2.58
C GLY A 115 0.13 -9.42 1.74
N PHE A 116 1.30 -8.90 2.12
CA PHE A 116 2.56 -9.23 1.44
C PHE A 116 2.90 -10.72 1.61
N GLN A 117 2.71 -11.27 2.81
CA GLN A 117 2.88 -12.72 3.07
C GLN A 117 1.93 -13.55 2.18
N VAL A 118 0.65 -13.15 2.06
CA VAL A 118 -0.31 -13.82 1.18
C VAL A 118 0.13 -13.77 -0.28
N LEU A 119 0.63 -12.62 -0.76
CA LEU A 119 1.09 -12.47 -2.15
C LEU A 119 2.33 -13.33 -2.46
N THR A 120 3.27 -13.46 -1.52
CA THR A 120 4.42 -14.37 -1.69
C THR A 120 3.97 -15.84 -1.67
N GLU A 121 3.09 -16.22 -0.76
CA GLU A 121 2.51 -17.58 -0.70
C GLU A 121 1.69 -17.95 -1.95
N ALA A 122 1.02 -16.96 -2.56
CA ALA A 122 0.26 -17.14 -3.80
C ALA A 122 1.15 -17.15 -5.06
N GLY A 123 2.46 -16.90 -4.93
CA GLY A 123 3.39 -16.83 -6.06
C GLY A 123 3.22 -15.58 -6.94
N LEU A 124 2.56 -14.54 -6.44
CA LEU A 124 2.42 -13.24 -7.11
C LEU A 124 3.63 -12.34 -6.88
N LEU A 125 4.38 -12.60 -5.81
CA LEU A 125 5.66 -11.96 -5.50
C LEU A 125 6.71 -13.03 -5.20
N PRO A 126 7.98 -12.83 -5.57
CA PRO A 126 9.05 -13.79 -5.29
C PRO A 126 9.50 -13.75 -3.83
N GLY A 127 10.18 -14.81 -3.37
CA GLY A 127 10.71 -14.94 -2.02
C GLY A 127 9.68 -15.41 -0.99
N ALA A 128 9.97 -15.17 0.27
CA ALA A 128 9.13 -15.56 1.41
C ALA A 128 9.32 -14.59 2.57
N LEU A 129 8.32 -14.49 3.45
CA LEU A 129 8.43 -13.81 4.74
C LEU A 129 8.58 -14.90 5.81
N ILE A 130 9.64 -14.80 6.62
CA ILE A 130 9.94 -15.72 7.70
C ILE A 130 9.94 -14.99 9.05
N ARG A 131 10.08 -15.72 10.14
CA ARG A 131 10.14 -15.15 11.50
C ARG A 131 11.25 -14.10 11.61
N ASN A 132 10.94 -13.04 12.36
CA ASN A 132 11.94 -12.04 12.74
C ASN A 132 13.16 -12.70 13.36
N ARG A 133 14.36 -12.16 13.11
CA ARG A 133 15.65 -12.76 13.53
C ARG A 133 15.77 -13.02 15.04
N ASP A 134 15.08 -12.22 15.85
CA ASP A 134 15.07 -12.32 17.32
C ASP A 134 13.84 -13.07 17.87
N LEU A 135 12.96 -13.55 16.99
CA LEU A 135 11.71 -14.25 17.31
C LEU A 135 10.72 -13.39 18.10
N GLN A 136 10.87 -12.07 18.10
CA GLN A 136 9.98 -11.14 18.78
C GLN A 136 9.00 -10.51 17.82
N PHE A 137 7.83 -10.12 18.35
CA PHE A 137 6.87 -9.28 17.64
C PHE A 137 7.30 -7.81 17.78
N HIS A 138 7.55 -7.15 16.64
CA HIS A 138 7.90 -5.74 16.61
C HIS A 138 6.67 -4.89 16.28
N CYS A 139 6.41 -3.87 17.10
CA CYS A 139 5.34 -2.90 16.93
C CYS A 139 5.91 -1.51 17.22
N GLU A 140 6.43 -0.85 16.20
CA GLU A 140 7.15 0.42 16.32
C GLU A 140 7.13 1.22 15.01
N ASN A 141 7.47 2.51 15.09
CA ASN A 141 7.72 3.30 13.90
C ASN A 141 9.14 3.06 13.39
N ILE A 142 9.24 2.82 12.09
CA ILE A 142 10.51 2.64 11.38
C ILE A 142 10.66 3.67 10.26
N PHE A 143 11.83 3.72 9.67
CA PHE A 143 12.11 4.57 8.53
C PHE A 143 12.34 3.74 7.28
N LEU A 144 11.79 4.22 6.16
CA LEU A 144 11.92 3.60 4.85
C LEU A 144 12.59 4.54 3.87
N LYS A 145 13.57 4.01 3.19
CA LYS A 145 14.16 4.60 1.98
C LYS A 145 13.49 3.98 0.75
N THR A 146 13.05 4.82 -0.18
CA THR A 146 12.61 4.38 -1.50
C THR A 146 13.84 4.04 -2.33
N ALA A 147 13.99 2.77 -2.70
CA ALA A 147 15.10 2.29 -3.52
C ALA A 147 14.81 2.47 -5.02
N THR A 148 13.54 2.30 -5.42
CA THR A 148 13.08 2.47 -6.80
C THR A 148 11.85 3.37 -6.80
N ASN A 149 11.88 4.47 -7.53
CA ASN A 149 10.79 5.46 -7.62
C ASN A 149 10.09 5.49 -8.99
N ASP A 150 10.41 4.56 -9.89
CA ASP A 150 9.78 4.43 -11.22
C ASP A 150 8.75 3.31 -11.25
N THR A 151 7.81 3.32 -10.29
CA THR A 151 6.72 2.33 -10.25
C THR A 151 5.38 2.99 -9.90
N PRO A 152 4.24 2.34 -10.17
CA PRO A 152 2.93 2.81 -9.75
C PRO A 152 2.80 3.05 -8.23
N PHE A 153 3.67 2.44 -7.41
CA PHE A 153 3.61 2.49 -5.95
C PHE A 153 4.54 3.52 -5.32
N THR A 154 5.48 4.09 -6.09
CA THR A 154 6.57 4.92 -5.54
C THR A 154 6.77 6.24 -6.26
N ARG A 155 6.18 6.43 -7.42
CA ARG A 155 6.46 7.54 -8.36
C ARG A 155 6.16 8.92 -7.80
N GLN A 156 5.23 9.07 -6.85
CA GLN A 156 4.91 10.34 -6.21
C GLN A 156 5.76 10.62 -4.95
N ILE A 157 6.58 9.65 -4.52
CA ILE A 157 7.44 9.85 -3.36
C ILE A 157 8.58 10.81 -3.77
N PRO A 158 8.74 11.96 -3.09
CA PRO A 158 9.80 12.90 -3.43
C PRO A 158 11.19 12.27 -3.32
N ALA A 159 12.08 12.60 -4.26
CA ALA A 159 13.44 12.07 -4.26
C ALA A 159 14.14 12.39 -2.92
N GLY A 160 14.75 11.38 -2.33
CA GLY A 160 15.46 11.49 -1.05
C GLY A 160 14.56 11.56 0.20
N LYS A 161 13.23 11.55 0.04
CA LYS A 161 12.33 11.51 1.20
C LYS A 161 12.44 10.17 1.92
N ILE A 162 12.65 10.25 3.24
CA ILE A 162 12.58 9.10 4.14
C ILE A 162 11.17 9.08 4.73
N LEU A 163 10.50 7.93 4.58
CA LEU A 163 9.14 7.75 5.09
C LEU A 163 9.21 7.18 6.51
N ARG A 164 8.42 7.75 7.42
CA ARG A 164 8.21 7.20 8.76
C ARG A 164 6.88 6.46 8.79
N VAL A 165 6.93 5.12 8.93
CA VAL A 165 5.75 4.24 8.84
C VAL A 165 5.82 3.20 9.95
N PRO A 166 4.69 2.81 10.58
CA PRO A 166 4.70 1.77 11.61
C PRO A 166 4.84 0.37 11.02
N ILE A 167 5.41 -0.54 11.80
CA ILE A 167 5.37 -1.99 11.62
C ILE A 167 4.62 -2.65 12.77
N ALA A 168 4.04 -3.84 12.52
CA ALA A 168 3.41 -4.67 13.54
C ALA A 168 3.42 -6.14 13.08
N HIS A 169 4.53 -6.87 13.31
CA HIS A 169 4.69 -8.24 12.80
C HIS A 169 5.70 -9.08 13.60
N GLY A 170 5.48 -10.39 13.65
CA GLY A 170 6.41 -11.40 14.15
C GLY A 170 7.11 -12.17 13.01
N GLU A 171 6.60 -12.12 11.79
CA GLU A 171 7.10 -12.80 10.60
C GLU A 171 7.24 -11.81 9.45
N GLY A 172 8.19 -10.88 9.57
CA GLY A 172 8.42 -9.82 8.57
C GLY A 172 9.78 -9.89 7.88
N CYS A 173 10.61 -10.88 8.23
CA CYS A 173 11.94 -11.04 7.67
C CYS A 173 11.85 -11.55 6.21
N TYR A 174 12.10 -10.67 5.24
CA TYR A 174 12.14 -11.07 3.84
C TYR A 174 13.36 -11.95 3.56
N PHE A 175 13.10 -13.09 2.95
CA PHE A 175 14.10 -14.09 2.58
C PHE A 175 13.92 -14.55 1.13
N ALA A 176 15.02 -14.67 0.40
CA ALA A 176 15.05 -15.26 -0.94
C ALA A 176 16.43 -15.86 -1.19
N ASP A 177 16.54 -16.76 -2.18
CA ASP A 177 17.83 -17.26 -2.63
C ASP A 177 18.63 -16.17 -3.37
N GLU A 178 19.93 -16.39 -3.52
CA GLU A 178 20.87 -15.43 -4.11
C GLU A 178 20.47 -15.05 -5.56
N LYS A 179 19.97 -16.01 -6.32
CA LYS A 179 19.50 -15.78 -7.70
C LYS A 179 18.32 -14.82 -7.72
N THR A 180 17.34 -15.06 -6.86
CA THR A 180 16.15 -14.19 -6.72
C THR A 180 16.56 -12.79 -6.26
N LEU A 181 17.45 -12.67 -5.27
CA LEU A 181 17.94 -11.37 -4.79
C LEU A 181 18.67 -10.59 -5.90
N THR A 182 19.49 -11.28 -6.71
CA THR A 182 20.17 -10.69 -7.86
C THR A 182 19.14 -10.19 -8.88
N THR A 183 18.15 -11.02 -9.22
CA THR A 183 17.07 -10.65 -10.17
C THR A 183 16.29 -9.43 -9.68
N LEU A 184 15.90 -9.39 -8.40
CA LEU A 184 15.20 -8.25 -7.81
C LEU A 184 16.00 -6.95 -7.92
N LYS A 185 17.31 -7.03 -7.69
CA LYS A 185 18.21 -5.89 -7.77
C LYS A 185 18.39 -5.42 -9.22
N ASP A 186 18.71 -6.33 -10.14
CA ASP A 186 18.99 -6.01 -11.54
C ASP A 186 17.75 -5.43 -12.26
N ASN A 187 16.57 -5.89 -11.89
CA ASN A 187 15.31 -5.42 -12.45
C ASN A 187 14.67 -4.23 -11.68
N ASN A 188 15.36 -3.66 -10.67
CA ASN A 188 14.84 -2.59 -9.83
C ASN A 188 13.47 -2.93 -9.21
N GLN A 189 13.30 -4.15 -8.71
CA GLN A 189 12.07 -4.64 -8.09
C GLN A 189 12.04 -4.42 -6.58
N ILE A 190 13.15 -4.00 -5.94
CA ILE A 190 13.19 -3.57 -4.54
C ILE A 190 12.65 -2.15 -4.49
N LEU A 191 11.50 -1.96 -3.82
CA LEU A 191 10.84 -0.67 -3.74
C LEU A 191 11.21 0.11 -2.49
N TRP A 192 11.23 -0.55 -1.33
CA TRP A 192 11.52 0.06 -0.05
C TRP A 192 12.49 -0.77 0.75
N GLN A 193 13.38 -0.08 1.46
CA GLN A 193 14.36 -0.68 2.36
C GLN A 193 14.29 -0.02 3.73
N TYR A 194 14.44 -0.80 4.79
CA TYR A 194 14.61 -0.28 6.14
C TYR A 194 15.89 0.53 6.24
N CYS A 195 15.81 1.72 6.83
CA CYS A 195 16.94 2.63 7.00
C CYS A 195 16.87 3.36 8.34
N ASP A 196 17.92 4.06 8.69
CA ASP A 196 17.89 5.03 9.79
C ASP A 196 17.19 6.34 9.38
N ALA A 197 17.00 7.26 10.33
CA ALA A 197 16.33 8.54 10.08
C ALA A 197 17.04 9.43 9.03
N THR A 198 18.30 9.11 8.70
CA THR A 198 19.12 9.82 7.70
C THR A 198 19.20 9.10 6.36
N GLY A 199 18.54 7.92 6.25
CA GLY A 199 18.46 7.12 5.02
C GLY A 199 19.61 6.15 4.82
N ASN A 200 20.43 5.89 5.85
CA ASN A 200 21.48 4.89 5.77
C ASN A 200 20.92 3.48 6.02
N LEU A 201 21.34 2.53 5.20
CA LEU A 201 21.01 1.11 5.36
C LEU A 201 21.98 0.50 6.37
N THR A 202 21.55 0.37 7.62
CA THR A 202 22.33 -0.23 8.70
C THR A 202 21.67 -1.50 9.21
N ASP A 203 22.42 -2.38 9.85
CA ASP A 203 21.85 -3.58 10.48
C ASP A 203 20.95 -3.23 11.67
N THR A 204 21.27 -2.15 12.39
CA THR A 204 20.47 -1.64 13.51
C THR A 204 19.15 -1.00 13.07
N ALA A 205 19.06 -0.49 11.85
CA ALA A 205 17.82 0.04 11.29
C ALA A 205 16.93 -1.05 10.67
N ASN A 206 17.41 -2.29 10.60
CA ASN A 206 16.68 -3.45 10.10
C ASN A 206 16.00 -4.20 11.27
N PRO A 207 14.70 -4.00 11.50
CA PRO A 207 14.04 -4.48 12.71
C PRO A 207 13.89 -6.00 12.75
N ASN A 208 13.83 -6.66 11.59
CA ASN A 208 13.40 -8.05 11.48
C ASN A 208 14.45 -8.99 10.86
N GLY A 209 15.59 -8.45 10.39
CA GLY A 209 16.65 -9.25 9.76
C GLY A 209 16.43 -9.53 8.27
N ALA A 210 15.52 -8.80 7.61
CA ALA A 210 15.27 -8.94 6.18
C ALA A 210 16.55 -8.80 5.35
N LEU A 211 16.75 -9.69 4.38
CA LEU A 211 17.92 -9.64 3.51
C LEU A 211 17.99 -8.29 2.78
N GLN A 212 19.19 -7.71 2.71
CA GLN A 212 19.43 -6.39 2.09
C GLN A 212 18.52 -5.26 2.62
N ASN A 213 18.06 -5.35 3.85
CA ASN A 213 17.09 -4.42 4.47
C ASN A 213 15.76 -4.31 3.69
N ILE A 214 15.39 -5.30 2.89
CA ILE A 214 14.19 -5.26 2.05
C ILE A 214 12.94 -5.17 2.94
N ALA A 215 12.22 -4.06 2.82
CA ALA A 215 10.94 -3.83 3.46
C ALA A 215 9.75 -4.08 2.52
N GLY A 216 9.99 -4.00 1.20
CA GLY A 216 8.97 -4.25 0.18
C GLY A 216 9.54 -4.32 -1.22
N ILE A 217 8.84 -5.10 -2.06
CA ILE A 217 9.22 -5.41 -3.44
C ILE A 217 8.02 -5.29 -4.39
N CYS A 218 8.28 -5.35 -5.70
CA CYS A 218 7.24 -5.59 -6.71
C CYS A 218 7.57 -6.80 -7.59
N ASN A 219 6.56 -7.26 -8.34
CA ASN A 219 6.75 -8.25 -9.40
C ASN A 219 7.44 -7.63 -10.62
N GLU A 220 7.81 -8.47 -11.59
CA GLU A 220 8.49 -8.07 -12.82
C GLU A 220 7.64 -7.08 -13.65
N GLN A 221 6.33 -7.26 -13.72
CA GLN A 221 5.39 -6.38 -14.43
C GLN A 221 5.13 -5.06 -13.69
N ARG A 222 5.64 -4.89 -12.46
CA ARG A 222 5.50 -3.69 -11.61
C ARG A 222 4.06 -3.29 -11.28
N ASN A 223 3.14 -4.23 -11.35
CA ASN A 223 1.73 -4.01 -11.04
C ASN A 223 1.26 -4.70 -9.74
N VAL A 224 2.08 -5.56 -9.16
CA VAL A 224 1.89 -6.15 -7.84
C VAL A 224 3.03 -5.73 -6.94
N ALA A 225 2.72 -5.14 -5.79
CA ALA A 225 3.71 -4.79 -4.77
C ALA A 225 3.29 -5.31 -3.40
N GLY A 226 4.29 -5.56 -2.55
CA GLY A 226 4.09 -5.92 -1.15
C GLY A 226 5.12 -5.25 -0.26
N LEU A 227 4.70 -4.87 0.94
CA LEU A 227 5.56 -4.30 1.96
C LEU A 227 5.11 -4.73 3.37
N MET A 228 6.06 -4.88 4.30
CA MET A 228 5.75 -5.25 5.69
C MET A 228 5.25 -4.07 6.54
N PRO A 229 5.75 -2.82 6.37
CA PRO A 229 5.20 -1.66 7.04
C PRO A 229 3.75 -1.35 6.65
N HIS A 230 3.05 -0.57 7.51
CA HIS A 230 1.64 -0.22 7.40
C HIS A 230 1.45 1.23 6.94
N PRO A 231 1.49 1.53 5.63
CA PRO A 231 1.26 2.89 5.13
C PRO A 231 -0.15 3.40 5.44
N GLU A 232 -1.16 2.51 5.53
CA GLU A 232 -2.53 2.85 5.88
C GLU A 232 -2.68 3.44 7.29
N ARG A 233 -1.71 3.16 8.18
CA ARG A 233 -1.62 3.72 9.54
C ARG A 233 -0.73 4.96 9.63
N ALA A 234 -0.30 5.50 8.52
CA ALA A 234 0.51 6.71 8.40
C ALA A 234 -0.02 7.61 7.27
N CYS A 235 -1.33 7.80 7.19
CA CYS A 235 -1.98 8.67 6.19
C CYS A 235 -2.48 10.00 6.75
N GLU A 236 -2.39 10.20 8.06
CA GLU A 236 -2.83 11.42 8.73
C GLU A 236 -1.93 11.76 9.93
N SER A 237 -1.63 13.04 10.09
CA SER A 237 -0.69 13.53 11.12
C SER A 237 -1.14 13.18 12.55
N LEU A 238 -2.45 12.98 12.76
CA LEU A 238 -3.01 12.60 14.06
C LEU A 238 -2.48 11.24 14.53
N LEU A 239 -2.13 10.35 13.60
CA LEU A 239 -1.53 9.03 13.88
C LEU A 239 0.00 9.09 14.07
N GLY A 240 0.58 10.31 14.05
CA GLY A 240 2.00 10.56 14.29
C GLY A 240 2.87 10.62 13.02
N SER A 241 2.34 10.25 11.85
CA SER A 241 2.95 10.44 10.53
C SER A 241 1.89 10.45 9.45
N ASP A 242 2.14 11.20 8.37
CA ASP A 242 1.35 11.17 7.13
C ASP A 242 2.19 10.72 5.92
N ASP A 243 3.33 10.12 6.16
CA ASP A 243 4.26 9.70 5.10
C ASP A 243 3.74 8.52 4.28
N GLY A 244 2.86 7.68 4.85
CA GLY A 244 2.23 6.55 4.15
C GLY A 244 1.34 6.96 2.98
N LYS A 245 0.79 8.20 3.01
CA LYS A 245 -0.05 8.72 1.93
C LYS A 245 0.66 8.74 0.58
N TRP A 246 1.97 8.96 0.53
CA TRP A 246 2.74 9.02 -0.71
C TRP A 246 2.67 7.72 -1.54
N ILE A 247 2.52 6.57 -0.86
CA ILE A 247 2.32 5.28 -1.52
C ILE A 247 0.96 5.25 -2.21
N PHE A 248 -0.10 5.66 -1.52
CA PHE A 248 -1.45 5.72 -2.08
C PHE A 248 -1.55 6.76 -3.20
N GLU A 249 -0.97 7.96 -3.03
CA GLU A 249 -0.91 9.01 -4.05
C GLU A 249 -0.19 8.53 -5.32
N SER A 250 0.84 7.67 -5.17
CA SER A 250 1.51 7.05 -6.32
C SER A 250 0.57 6.14 -7.10
N ILE A 251 -0.25 5.33 -6.39
CA ILE A 251 -1.26 4.46 -7.00
C ILE A 251 -2.31 5.30 -7.72
N PHE A 252 -2.84 6.34 -7.07
CA PHE A 252 -3.85 7.22 -7.67
C PHE A 252 -3.35 7.90 -8.95
N ALA A 253 -2.12 8.42 -8.92
CA ALA A 253 -1.50 9.03 -10.11
C ALA A 253 -1.31 8.01 -11.25
N ALA A 254 -0.96 6.77 -10.92
CA ALA A 254 -0.81 5.71 -11.92
C ALA A 254 -2.14 5.32 -12.56
N LEU A 255 -3.22 5.23 -11.78
CA LEU A 255 -4.56 4.91 -12.26
C LEU A 255 -5.13 6.03 -13.14
N LYS A 256 -4.94 7.31 -12.78
CA LYS A 256 -5.33 8.45 -13.62
C LYS A 256 -4.69 8.39 -15.00
N ASN A 257 -3.41 8.07 -15.06
CA ASN A 257 -2.70 8.00 -16.34
C ASN A 257 -3.18 6.85 -17.23
N LYS A 258 -3.68 5.73 -16.63
CA LYS A 258 -4.29 4.62 -17.39
C LYS A 258 -5.63 5.01 -18.02
N SER A 259 -6.45 5.80 -17.32
CA SER A 259 -7.77 6.22 -17.80
C SER A 259 -7.71 7.25 -18.96
N VAL A 260 -6.57 7.92 -19.13
CA VAL A 260 -6.36 8.94 -20.16
C VAL A 260 -5.71 8.36 -21.44
N ALA A 261 -5.10 7.17 -21.35
CA ALA A 261 -4.53 6.51 -22.53
C ALA A 261 -5.65 5.98 -23.43
N PRO A 262 -5.75 6.39 -24.73
CA PRO A 262 -6.75 5.83 -25.64
C PRO A 262 -6.55 4.32 -25.75
N ALA A 263 -7.67 3.58 -25.74
CA ALA A 263 -7.66 2.15 -26.04
C ALA A 263 -7.03 1.94 -27.43
N ALA A 264 -5.93 1.18 -27.48
CA ALA A 264 -5.20 0.88 -28.69
C ALA A 264 -5.96 -0.14 -29.57
#